data_d4922613dc678631581566f9c0965093
#
_entry.id   d4922613dc678631581566f9c0965093
#
_cell.length_a   1.000
_cell.length_b   1.000
_cell.length_c   1.000
_cell.angle_alpha   90.00
_cell.angle_beta   90.00
_cell.angle_gamma   90.00
#
_symmetry.space_group_name_H-M   'P 1'
#
loop_
_entity.id
_entity.type
_entity.pdbx_description
1 polymer ?
#
loop_
_entity_poly.entity_id
_entity_poly.type
_entity_poly.pdbx_seq_one_letter_code
_entity_poly.pdbx_strand_id
1 'polypeptide(L)'
;MDVLVPDIIRIVFDQLDFMNQSNMRLVSKYFMINCPITNLFDDVPNIHKLTDEILKLYPHLIKLDIGCYDSLITDINHLVNLRILNIQYGCKINNRSFSKVTNLVELYAPGNENITNLNRSINLRVLNIGNSHSGINNMGLFRLTNLTKLNVNNVRKITNVNHMSNLCSLNAQGICGIDTYGLSQLTNLTELYACDNHKITHINNLIKLQILDIRGDCGVDNEELLQLTNLTILDASNNIKIADINHLANLRYLDLCGNCGISNNGISELTNLVKLNAWSNGKITNINHLANL
;
A
#
# COMPACT_ATOMS: atom_id res chain seq x y z
N MET A 1 32.81 -34.24 9.65
CA MET A 1 31.95 -33.30 8.88
C MET A 1 30.64 -33.27 9.63
N ASP A 2 30.50 -32.29 10.47
CA ASP A 2 29.25 -32.08 11.21
C ASP A 2 28.12 -31.87 10.19
N VAL A 3 27.14 -32.76 10.23
CA VAL A 3 25.96 -32.69 9.39
C VAL A 3 25.17 -31.49 9.91
N LEU A 4 25.30 -30.33 9.25
CA LEU A 4 24.40 -29.20 9.50
C LEU A 4 22.98 -29.73 9.35
N VAL A 5 22.15 -29.47 10.36
CA VAL A 5 20.74 -29.87 10.34
C VAL A 5 20.11 -29.28 9.06
N PRO A 6 19.36 -30.08 8.29
CA PRO A 6 18.78 -29.66 7.02
C PRO A 6 18.07 -28.30 7.08
N ASP A 7 17.42 -28.00 8.19
CA ASP A 7 16.72 -26.72 8.43
C ASP A 7 17.68 -25.52 8.48
N ILE A 8 18.88 -25.68 9.06
CA ILE A 8 19.89 -24.62 9.12
C ILE A 8 20.45 -24.35 7.72
N ILE A 9 20.71 -25.40 6.94
CA ILE A 9 21.16 -25.26 5.55
C ILE A 9 20.11 -24.48 4.75
N ARG A 10 18.83 -24.80 4.94
CA ARG A 10 17.73 -24.12 4.28
C ARG A 10 17.64 -22.65 4.66
N ILE A 11 17.75 -22.33 5.96
CA ILE A 11 17.72 -20.95 6.46
C ILE A 11 18.87 -20.15 5.82
N VAL A 12 20.08 -20.68 5.79
CA VAL A 12 21.24 -20.03 5.18
C VAL A 12 21.05 -19.83 3.67
N PHE A 13 20.53 -20.85 2.96
CA PHE A 13 20.26 -20.75 1.54
C PHE A 13 19.22 -19.65 1.23
N ASP A 14 18.17 -19.54 2.02
CA ASP A 14 17.10 -18.53 1.83
C ASP A 14 17.57 -17.09 2.12
N GLN A 15 18.70 -16.89 2.79
CA GLN A 15 19.35 -15.59 2.97
C GLN A 15 20.22 -15.16 1.78
N LEU A 16 20.51 -16.04 0.83
CA LEU A 16 21.31 -15.72 -0.34
C LEU A 16 20.44 -15.02 -1.39
N ASP A 17 21.06 -14.14 -2.19
CA ASP A 17 20.44 -13.60 -3.38
C ASP A 17 20.19 -14.67 -4.46
N PHE A 18 19.39 -14.34 -5.45
CA PHE A 18 19.01 -15.26 -6.52
C PHE A 18 20.20 -15.87 -7.25
N MET A 19 21.25 -15.07 -7.53
CA MET A 19 22.43 -15.56 -8.27
C MET A 19 23.21 -16.58 -7.46
N ASN A 20 23.42 -16.35 -6.17
CA ASN A 20 24.10 -17.28 -5.28
C ASN A 20 23.28 -18.55 -5.05
N GLN A 21 21.97 -18.45 -4.85
CA GLN A 21 21.07 -19.60 -4.78
C GLN A 21 21.15 -20.45 -6.06
N SER A 22 21.11 -19.82 -7.23
CA SER A 22 21.19 -20.50 -8.52
C SER A 22 22.54 -21.20 -8.70
N ASN A 23 23.65 -20.54 -8.37
CA ASN A 23 24.98 -21.10 -8.46
C ASN A 23 25.16 -22.32 -7.54
N MET A 24 24.67 -22.25 -6.29
CA MET A 24 24.73 -23.40 -5.36
C MET A 24 23.95 -24.60 -5.90
N ARG A 25 22.80 -24.37 -6.53
CA ARG A 25 22.00 -25.44 -7.14
C ARG A 25 22.66 -26.07 -8.36
N LEU A 26 23.45 -25.33 -9.14
CA LEU A 26 24.19 -25.83 -10.28
C LEU A 26 25.36 -26.75 -9.85
N VAL A 27 25.99 -26.46 -8.70
CA VAL A 27 27.18 -27.19 -8.25
C VAL A 27 26.90 -28.32 -7.25
N SER A 28 25.68 -28.41 -6.72
CA SER A 28 25.31 -29.40 -5.72
C SER A 28 23.94 -30.01 -5.95
N LYS A 29 23.90 -31.33 -6.16
CA LYS A 29 22.67 -32.11 -6.24
C LYS A 29 21.82 -31.99 -4.98
N TYR A 30 22.43 -31.84 -3.80
CA TYR A 30 21.73 -31.63 -2.54
C TYR A 30 20.91 -30.32 -2.58
N PHE A 31 21.55 -29.20 -2.93
CA PHE A 31 20.85 -27.90 -3.04
C PHE A 31 19.79 -27.89 -4.13
N MET A 32 20.06 -28.56 -5.26
CA MET A 32 19.10 -28.68 -6.33
C MET A 32 17.78 -29.34 -5.87
N ILE A 33 17.89 -30.39 -5.04
CA ILE A 33 16.72 -31.18 -4.59
C ILE A 33 16.07 -30.59 -3.34
N ASN A 34 16.86 -30.17 -2.34
CA ASN A 34 16.40 -29.88 -1.00
C ASN A 34 16.21 -28.38 -0.73
N CYS A 35 16.77 -27.50 -1.59
CA CYS A 35 16.67 -26.06 -1.46
C CYS A 35 16.05 -25.42 -2.71
N PRO A 36 14.73 -25.54 -2.92
CA PRO A 36 14.06 -24.90 -4.05
C PRO A 36 14.11 -23.38 -3.92
N ILE A 37 14.25 -22.67 -5.04
CA ILE A 37 14.09 -21.22 -5.09
C ILE A 37 12.62 -20.87 -4.81
N THR A 38 12.39 -19.97 -3.87
CA THR A 38 11.04 -19.57 -3.43
C THR A 38 10.76 -18.08 -3.63
N ASN A 39 11.80 -17.30 -3.98
CA ASN A 39 11.69 -15.85 -4.14
C ASN A 39 12.23 -15.42 -5.51
N LEU A 40 11.39 -14.82 -6.33
CA LEU A 40 11.69 -14.08 -7.56
C LEU A 40 11.03 -12.69 -7.48
N PHE A 41 11.30 -11.93 -6.40
CA PHE A 41 10.66 -10.66 -6.14
C PHE A 41 11.65 -9.48 -6.15
N ASP A 42 12.83 -9.65 -5.55
CA ASP A 42 13.79 -8.57 -5.39
C ASP A 42 14.97 -8.78 -6.36
N ASP A 43 15.30 -7.76 -7.14
CA ASP A 43 16.51 -7.64 -8.00
C ASP A 43 16.91 -8.91 -8.79
N VAL A 44 15.92 -9.63 -9.31
CA VAL A 44 16.18 -10.82 -10.12
C VAL A 44 16.64 -10.39 -11.52
N PRO A 45 17.90 -10.67 -11.90
CA PRO A 45 18.40 -10.28 -13.22
C PRO A 45 17.59 -10.89 -14.35
N ASN A 46 17.26 -10.06 -15.36
CA ASN A 46 16.53 -10.50 -16.54
C ASN A 46 15.14 -11.09 -16.27
N ILE A 47 14.46 -10.69 -15.20
CA ILE A 47 13.11 -11.17 -14.85
C ILE A 47 12.13 -11.01 -16.02
N HIS A 48 12.29 -9.97 -16.86
CA HIS A 48 11.49 -9.71 -18.06
C HIS A 48 11.63 -10.80 -19.14
N LYS A 49 12.68 -11.66 -19.09
CA LYS A 49 12.88 -12.79 -20.00
C LYS A 49 12.21 -14.08 -19.53
N LEU A 50 11.60 -14.09 -18.35
CA LEU A 50 10.85 -15.25 -17.89
C LEU A 50 9.68 -15.53 -18.85
N THR A 51 9.53 -16.80 -19.20
CA THR A 51 8.37 -17.32 -19.93
C THR A 51 7.60 -18.28 -19.04
N ASP A 52 6.38 -18.63 -19.42
CA ASP A 52 5.56 -19.62 -18.71
C ASP A 52 6.32 -20.96 -18.56
N GLU A 53 7.09 -21.38 -19.58
CA GLU A 53 7.87 -22.62 -19.54
C GLU A 53 9.01 -22.57 -18.53
N ILE A 54 9.74 -21.45 -18.46
CA ILE A 54 10.81 -21.27 -17.46
C ILE A 54 10.20 -21.20 -16.06
N LEU A 55 9.08 -20.50 -15.90
CA LEU A 55 8.44 -20.35 -14.59
C LEU A 55 7.95 -21.68 -13.99
N LYS A 56 7.59 -22.67 -14.84
CA LYS A 56 7.25 -24.03 -14.40
C LYS A 56 8.39 -24.77 -13.68
N LEU A 57 9.64 -24.32 -13.87
CA LEU A 57 10.80 -24.88 -13.17
C LEU A 57 10.87 -24.45 -11.68
N TYR A 58 10.03 -23.48 -11.29
CA TYR A 58 10.00 -22.90 -9.94
C TYR A 58 8.64 -23.12 -9.23
N PRO A 59 8.16 -24.37 -9.07
CA PRO A 59 6.80 -24.64 -8.55
C PRO A 59 6.60 -24.27 -7.07
N HIS A 60 7.70 -24.01 -6.35
CA HIS A 60 7.70 -23.70 -4.92
C HIS A 60 7.76 -22.21 -4.60
N LEU A 61 7.57 -21.34 -5.59
CA LEU A 61 7.61 -19.90 -5.37
C LEU A 61 6.58 -19.44 -4.33
N ILE A 62 7.07 -18.59 -3.44
CA ILE A 62 6.29 -17.89 -2.42
C ILE A 62 6.15 -16.41 -2.80
N LYS A 63 7.18 -15.84 -3.45
CA LYS A 63 7.20 -14.44 -3.90
C LYS A 63 7.57 -14.37 -5.37
N LEU A 64 6.81 -13.58 -6.13
CA LEU A 64 7.03 -13.38 -7.58
C LEU A 64 6.76 -11.92 -7.95
N ASP A 65 7.74 -11.27 -8.59
CA ASP A 65 7.59 -9.99 -9.26
C ASP A 65 7.76 -10.18 -10.77
N ILE A 66 6.68 -9.95 -11.51
CA ILE A 66 6.66 -9.92 -12.98
C ILE A 66 5.98 -8.63 -13.47
N GLY A 67 6.01 -7.60 -12.64
CA GLY A 67 5.41 -6.30 -12.88
C GLY A 67 6.20 -5.46 -13.88
N CYS A 68 6.30 -5.91 -15.13
CA CYS A 68 6.90 -5.16 -16.22
C CYS A 68 6.02 -5.20 -17.49
N TYR A 69 6.09 -4.13 -18.30
CA TYR A 69 5.31 -4.00 -19.54
C TYR A 69 5.59 -5.13 -20.55
N ASP A 70 6.81 -5.67 -20.54
CA ASP A 70 7.26 -6.69 -21.49
C ASP A 70 7.18 -8.12 -20.93
N SER A 71 6.45 -8.34 -19.82
CA SER A 71 6.32 -9.67 -19.23
C SER A 71 5.70 -10.65 -20.23
N LEU A 72 6.39 -11.78 -20.43
CA LEU A 72 5.94 -12.88 -21.29
C LEU A 72 5.08 -13.88 -20.53
N ILE A 73 4.89 -13.70 -19.22
CA ILE A 73 4.12 -14.60 -18.37
C ILE A 73 2.61 -14.36 -18.61
N THR A 74 1.92 -15.45 -18.88
CA THR A 74 0.48 -15.45 -19.13
C THR A 74 -0.31 -16.36 -18.18
N ASP A 75 0.33 -17.33 -17.52
CA ASP A 75 -0.32 -18.28 -16.58
C ASP A 75 0.59 -18.61 -15.39
N ILE A 76 0.05 -18.41 -14.18
CA ILE A 76 0.72 -18.72 -12.91
C ILE A 76 -0.08 -19.71 -12.05
N ASN A 77 -1.07 -20.41 -12.61
CA ASN A 77 -1.95 -21.32 -11.86
C ASN A 77 -1.23 -22.49 -11.19
N HIS A 78 -0.02 -22.84 -11.63
CA HIS A 78 0.80 -23.88 -11.01
C HIS A 78 1.48 -23.41 -9.71
N LEU A 79 1.55 -22.09 -9.44
CA LEU A 79 2.20 -21.49 -8.28
C LEU A 79 1.26 -21.41 -7.07
N VAL A 80 0.71 -22.55 -6.65
CA VAL A 80 -0.30 -22.62 -5.59
C VAL A 80 0.19 -22.16 -4.20
N ASN A 81 1.50 -22.11 -3.98
CA ASN A 81 2.11 -21.68 -2.73
C ASN A 81 2.40 -20.16 -2.68
N LEU A 82 2.11 -19.43 -3.77
CA LEU A 82 2.42 -18.01 -3.88
C LEU A 82 1.66 -17.19 -2.83
N ARG A 83 2.39 -16.33 -2.13
CA ARG A 83 1.87 -15.43 -1.09
C ARG A 83 2.00 -13.96 -1.45
N ILE A 84 3.05 -13.58 -2.19
CA ILE A 84 3.31 -12.21 -2.61
C ILE A 84 3.45 -12.18 -4.12
N LEU A 85 2.66 -11.35 -4.78
CA LEU A 85 2.64 -11.23 -6.23
C LEU A 85 2.63 -9.77 -6.64
N ASN A 86 3.57 -9.39 -7.53
CA ASN A 86 3.57 -8.11 -8.24
C ASN A 86 3.33 -8.33 -9.73
N ILE A 87 2.25 -7.72 -10.26
CA ILE A 87 1.79 -7.81 -11.65
C ILE A 87 1.28 -6.45 -12.16
N GLN A 88 2.01 -5.42 -11.84
CA GLN A 88 1.65 -4.06 -12.23
C GLN A 88 1.76 -3.85 -13.76
N TYR A 89 1.15 -2.79 -14.27
CA TYR A 89 1.22 -2.24 -15.62
C TYR A 89 1.42 -3.22 -16.79
N GLY A 90 0.40 -3.38 -17.63
CA GLY A 90 0.53 -4.11 -18.88
C GLY A 90 0.81 -5.62 -18.76
N CYS A 91 0.91 -6.16 -17.56
CA CYS A 91 1.06 -7.59 -17.33
C CYS A 91 -0.15 -8.36 -17.91
N LYS A 92 0.12 -9.45 -18.62
CA LYS A 92 -0.91 -10.26 -19.33
C LYS A 92 -1.73 -11.15 -18.39
N ILE A 93 -1.38 -11.20 -17.10
CA ILE A 93 -2.10 -11.95 -16.09
C ILE A 93 -3.53 -11.41 -15.94
N ASN A 94 -4.50 -12.30 -16.00
CA ASN A 94 -5.93 -12.03 -15.90
C ASN A 94 -6.61 -12.98 -14.90
N ASN A 95 -7.93 -12.87 -14.71
CA ASN A 95 -8.67 -13.68 -13.74
C ASN A 95 -8.50 -15.20 -13.92
N ARG A 96 -8.27 -15.70 -15.16
CA ARG A 96 -8.07 -17.14 -15.43
C ARG A 96 -6.66 -17.56 -15.08
N SER A 97 -5.68 -16.71 -15.39
CA SER A 97 -4.25 -16.98 -15.26
C SER A 97 -3.78 -17.21 -13.82
N PHE A 98 -4.54 -16.73 -12.82
CA PHE A 98 -4.19 -16.92 -11.41
C PHE A 98 -5.34 -17.47 -10.56
N SER A 99 -6.33 -18.07 -11.19
CA SER A 99 -7.55 -18.55 -10.52
C SER A 99 -7.32 -19.64 -9.46
N LYS A 100 -6.17 -20.34 -9.52
CA LYS A 100 -5.74 -21.36 -8.53
C LYS A 100 -4.80 -20.81 -7.47
N VAL A 101 -4.32 -19.56 -7.61
CA VAL A 101 -3.41 -18.91 -6.67
C VAL A 101 -4.24 -18.25 -5.56
N THR A 102 -4.77 -19.06 -4.64
CA THR A 102 -5.70 -18.62 -3.59
C THR A 102 -5.03 -18.29 -2.25
N ASN A 103 -3.73 -18.56 -2.12
CA ASN A 103 -2.97 -18.36 -0.89
C ASN A 103 -2.30 -16.97 -0.79
N LEU A 104 -2.61 -16.06 -1.73
CA LEU A 104 -2.04 -14.72 -1.72
C LEU A 104 -2.40 -13.96 -0.44
N VAL A 105 -1.37 -13.34 0.12
CA VAL A 105 -1.43 -12.42 1.28
C VAL A 105 -1.22 -10.99 0.83
N GLU A 106 -0.37 -10.78 -0.19
CA GLU A 106 -0.08 -9.48 -0.75
C GLU A 106 -0.19 -9.53 -2.28
N LEU A 107 -0.90 -8.55 -2.85
CA LEU A 107 -1.03 -8.37 -4.29
C LEU A 107 -0.77 -6.90 -4.66
N TYR A 108 0.20 -6.70 -5.55
CA TYR A 108 0.52 -5.42 -6.17
C TYR A 108 0.18 -5.50 -7.65
N ALA A 109 -0.93 -4.88 -8.05
CA ALA A 109 -1.46 -4.91 -9.41
C ALA A 109 -1.89 -3.50 -9.91
N PRO A 110 -1.12 -2.42 -9.60
CA PRO A 110 -1.50 -1.08 -10.04
C PRO A 110 -1.55 -1.02 -11.56
N GLY A 111 -2.65 -0.46 -12.09
CA GLY A 111 -2.84 -0.31 -13.52
C GLY A 111 -3.06 -1.62 -14.30
N ASN A 112 -3.29 -2.74 -13.65
CA ASN A 112 -3.65 -3.98 -14.32
C ASN A 112 -5.16 -3.97 -14.68
N GLU A 113 -5.47 -3.81 -15.96
CA GLU A 113 -6.86 -3.78 -16.45
C GLU A 113 -7.48 -5.17 -16.65
N ASN A 114 -6.65 -6.22 -16.72
CA ASN A 114 -7.06 -7.58 -17.04
C ASN A 114 -7.62 -8.34 -15.82
N ILE A 115 -7.29 -7.88 -14.60
CA ILE A 115 -7.85 -8.44 -13.37
C ILE A 115 -9.07 -7.61 -12.97
N THR A 116 -10.21 -8.26 -12.89
CA THR A 116 -11.49 -7.64 -12.54
C THR A 116 -12.15 -8.24 -11.29
N ASN A 117 -11.65 -9.38 -10.80
CA ASN A 117 -12.25 -10.11 -9.68
C ASN A 117 -11.20 -10.82 -8.82
N LEU A 118 -11.14 -10.44 -7.54
CA LEU A 118 -10.22 -10.98 -6.53
C LEU A 118 -10.97 -11.79 -5.44
N ASN A 119 -12.25 -12.08 -5.59
CA ASN A 119 -13.07 -12.70 -4.54
C ASN A 119 -12.65 -14.12 -4.14
N ARG A 120 -11.72 -14.75 -4.87
CA ARG A 120 -11.10 -16.03 -4.48
C ARG A 120 -9.89 -15.87 -3.57
N SER A 121 -9.27 -14.69 -3.56
CA SER A 121 -8.05 -14.38 -2.79
C SER A 121 -8.41 -13.86 -1.40
N ILE A 122 -9.23 -14.60 -0.65
CA ILE A 122 -9.78 -14.18 0.65
C ILE A 122 -8.73 -14.03 1.75
N ASN A 123 -7.52 -14.53 1.55
CA ASN A 123 -6.41 -14.43 2.48
C ASN A 123 -5.63 -13.10 2.33
N LEU A 124 -5.96 -12.27 1.34
CA LEU A 124 -5.31 -11.00 1.11
C LEU A 124 -5.40 -10.08 2.34
N ARG A 125 -4.25 -9.54 2.71
CA ARG A 125 -4.06 -8.53 3.75
C ARG A 125 -3.60 -7.19 3.19
N VAL A 126 -2.80 -7.23 2.13
CA VAL A 126 -2.30 -6.04 1.44
C VAL A 126 -2.73 -6.10 -0.03
N LEU A 127 -3.41 -5.06 -0.48
CA LEU A 127 -3.82 -4.93 -1.87
C LEU A 127 -3.49 -3.53 -2.40
N ASN A 128 -2.71 -3.49 -3.47
CA ASN A 128 -2.46 -2.28 -4.25
C ASN A 128 -2.99 -2.47 -5.66
N ILE A 129 -4.05 -1.74 -6.01
CA ILE A 129 -4.64 -1.67 -7.35
C ILE A 129 -4.75 -0.22 -7.83
N GLY A 130 -4.03 0.68 -7.17
CA GLY A 130 -4.04 2.11 -7.49
C GLY A 130 -3.63 2.34 -8.95
N ASN A 131 -4.29 3.21 -9.62
CA ASN A 131 -4.14 3.75 -10.96
C ASN A 131 -5.49 3.72 -11.70
N SER A 132 -5.73 4.69 -12.56
CA SER A 132 -6.98 4.86 -13.32
C SER A 132 -7.31 3.70 -14.29
N HIS A 133 -6.30 2.90 -14.67
CA HIS A 133 -6.46 1.74 -15.56
C HIS A 133 -6.81 0.43 -14.85
N SER A 134 -7.02 0.43 -13.53
CA SER A 134 -7.42 -0.77 -12.82
C SER A 134 -8.73 -1.35 -13.38
N GLY A 135 -8.75 -2.66 -13.63
CA GLY A 135 -9.94 -3.39 -14.09
C GLY A 135 -10.95 -3.65 -12.97
N ILE A 136 -10.55 -3.51 -11.71
CA ILE A 136 -11.31 -3.90 -10.53
C ILE A 136 -12.37 -2.85 -10.16
N ASN A 137 -13.55 -3.30 -9.74
CA ASN A 137 -14.63 -2.51 -9.19
C ASN A 137 -15.10 -3.08 -7.83
N ASN A 138 -16.12 -2.48 -7.20
CA ASN A 138 -16.67 -2.93 -5.92
C ASN A 138 -16.98 -4.42 -5.88
N MET A 139 -17.60 -4.96 -6.93
CA MET A 139 -17.96 -6.39 -7.01
C MET A 139 -16.74 -7.31 -7.03
N GLY A 140 -15.63 -6.84 -7.60
CA GLY A 140 -14.35 -7.57 -7.63
C GLY A 140 -13.67 -7.70 -6.27
N LEU A 141 -14.05 -6.88 -5.29
CA LEU A 141 -13.47 -6.83 -3.93
C LEU A 141 -14.41 -7.33 -2.84
N PHE A 142 -15.66 -7.68 -3.17
CA PHE A 142 -16.75 -7.90 -2.22
C PHE A 142 -16.44 -8.90 -1.10
N ARG A 143 -15.58 -9.90 -1.33
CA ARG A 143 -15.21 -10.94 -0.35
C ARG A 143 -13.93 -10.66 0.42
N LEU A 144 -13.25 -9.53 0.18
CA LEU A 144 -11.95 -9.25 0.76
C LEU A 144 -12.06 -8.56 2.14
N THR A 145 -12.67 -9.23 3.10
CA THR A 145 -12.90 -8.70 4.47
C THR A 145 -11.65 -8.74 5.37
N ASN A 146 -10.59 -9.44 4.95
CA ASN A 146 -9.35 -9.59 5.73
C ASN A 146 -8.29 -8.54 5.41
N LEU A 147 -8.56 -7.61 4.49
CA LEU A 147 -7.61 -6.56 4.14
C LEU A 147 -7.32 -5.65 5.34
N THR A 148 -6.03 -5.39 5.53
CA THR A 148 -5.49 -4.43 6.51
C THR A 148 -4.93 -3.19 5.84
N LYS A 149 -4.44 -3.32 4.58
CA LYS A 149 -3.94 -2.21 3.77
C LYS A 149 -4.54 -2.26 2.36
N LEU A 150 -5.09 -1.14 1.91
CA LEU A 150 -5.69 -0.99 0.59
C LEU A 150 -5.21 0.29 -0.08
N ASN A 151 -4.65 0.17 -1.28
CA ASN A 151 -4.37 1.31 -2.15
C ASN A 151 -5.26 1.24 -3.39
N VAL A 152 -6.13 2.25 -3.52
CA VAL A 152 -7.06 2.46 -4.64
C VAL A 152 -6.93 3.89 -5.20
N ASN A 153 -5.76 4.51 -5.06
CA ASN A 153 -5.54 5.86 -5.58
C ASN A 153 -5.89 5.93 -7.06
N ASN A 154 -6.63 6.97 -7.44
CA ASN A 154 -7.11 7.19 -8.81
C ASN A 154 -8.06 6.12 -9.39
N VAL A 155 -8.56 5.15 -8.61
CA VAL A 155 -9.51 4.12 -9.08
C VAL A 155 -10.94 4.59 -8.92
N ARG A 156 -11.53 5.14 -9.99
CA ARG A 156 -12.92 5.68 -9.97
C ARG A 156 -14.00 4.64 -9.72
N LYS A 157 -13.74 3.37 -10.07
CA LYS A 157 -14.72 2.28 -10.00
C LYS A 157 -14.92 1.70 -8.60
N ILE A 158 -14.04 2.04 -7.65
CA ILE A 158 -14.17 1.67 -6.24
C ILE A 158 -14.80 2.84 -5.50
N THR A 159 -16.03 2.64 -5.01
CA THR A 159 -16.82 3.68 -4.33
C THR A 159 -17.17 3.32 -2.89
N ASN A 160 -17.08 2.05 -2.50
CA ASN A 160 -17.45 1.58 -1.16
C ASN A 160 -16.55 0.44 -0.70
N VAL A 161 -15.96 0.60 0.49
CA VAL A 161 -15.08 -0.38 1.14
C VAL A 161 -15.48 -0.64 2.60
N ASN A 162 -16.68 -0.28 3.01
CA ASN A 162 -17.19 -0.41 4.39
C ASN A 162 -17.21 -1.84 4.93
N HIS A 163 -17.26 -2.86 4.05
CA HIS A 163 -17.21 -4.27 4.43
C HIS A 163 -15.81 -4.73 4.89
N MET A 164 -14.78 -3.90 4.71
CA MET A 164 -13.40 -4.20 5.07
C MET A 164 -13.09 -3.73 6.50
N SER A 165 -13.79 -4.26 7.50
CA SER A 165 -13.72 -3.80 8.91
C SER A 165 -12.34 -3.93 9.56
N ASN A 166 -11.43 -4.75 8.98
CA ASN A 166 -10.06 -4.91 9.46
C ASN A 166 -9.08 -3.89 8.85
N LEU A 167 -9.57 -2.98 7.98
CA LEU A 167 -8.70 -2.05 7.28
C LEU A 167 -8.11 -1.02 8.27
N CYS A 168 -6.76 -0.94 8.28
CA CYS A 168 -5.99 -0.01 9.10
C CYS A 168 -5.39 1.12 8.25
N SER A 169 -5.08 0.85 6.96
CA SER A 169 -4.47 1.82 6.06
C SER A 169 -5.24 1.88 4.74
N LEU A 170 -5.71 3.07 4.36
CA LEU A 170 -6.42 3.34 3.12
C LEU A 170 -5.75 4.46 2.34
N ASN A 171 -5.36 4.18 1.09
CA ASN A 171 -5.01 5.22 0.13
C ASN A 171 -6.14 5.38 -0.90
N ALA A 172 -6.86 6.52 -0.80
CA ALA A 172 -7.98 6.91 -1.64
C ALA A 172 -7.74 8.27 -2.33
N GLN A 173 -6.50 8.57 -2.68
CA GLN A 173 -6.07 9.85 -3.27
C GLN A 173 -6.62 10.07 -4.69
N GLY A 174 -6.62 11.34 -5.10
CA GLY A 174 -6.89 11.79 -6.46
C GLY A 174 -8.34 11.53 -6.88
N ILE A 175 -8.52 11.09 -8.12
CA ILE A 175 -9.84 10.81 -8.69
C ILE A 175 -10.46 9.48 -8.23
N CYS A 176 -10.07 8.98 -7.06
CA CYS A 176 -10.66 7.79 -6.46
C CYS A 176 -12.19 7.93 -6.34
N GLY A 177 -12.92 6.81 -6.50
CA GLY A 177 -14.38 6.79 -6.40
C GLY A 177 -14.92 6.85 -4.98
N ILE A 178 -14.10 6.50 -3.98
CA ILE A 178 -14.51 6.49 -2.57
C ILE A 178 -14.82 7.91 -2.12
N ASP A 179 -16.00 8.06 -1.54
CA ASP A 179 -16.49 9.26 -0.88
C ASP A 179 -16.61 9.02 0.63
N THR A 180 -17.12 10.01 1.35
CA THR A 180 -17.41 9.93 2.79
C THR A 180 -18.24 8.71 3.16
N TYR A 181 -19.29 8.39 2.42
CA TYR A 181 -20.16 7.25 2.72
C TYR A 181 -19.47 5.93 2.49
N GLY A 182 -18.60 5.85 1.46
CA GLY A 182 -17.88 4.65 1.08
C GLY A 182 -16.84 4.17 2.09
N LEU A 183 -16.43 5.02 3.04
CA LEU A 183 -15.46 4.70 4.10
C LEU A 183 -15.99 4.88 5.53
N SER A 184 -17.24 5.29 5.69
CA SER A 184 -17.81 5.72 6.98
C SER A 184 -17.82 4.65 8.09
N GLN A 185 -17.73 3.35 7.74
CA GLN A 185 -17.70 2.26 8.71
C GLN A 185 -16.28 1.79 9.09
N LEU A 186 -15.24 2.43 8.53
CA LEU A 186 -13.85 2.01 8.72
C LEU A 186 -13.22 2.57 10.01
N THR A 187 -13.89 2.40 11.13
CA THR A 187 -13.49 2.97 12.44
C THR A 187 -12.18 2.41 13.01
N ASN A 188 -11.56 1.43 12.33
CA ASN A 188 -10.24 0.90 12.67
C ASN A 188 -9.09 1.55 11.87
N LEU A 189 -9.39 2.50 10.97
CA LEU A 189 -8.34 3.19 10.23
C LEU A 189 -7.40 3.95 11.18
N THR A 190 -6.11 3.71 10.97
CA THR A 190 -4.99 4.44 11.59
C THR A 190 -4.26 5.31 10.58
N GLU A 191 -4.39 5.02 9.29
CA GLU A 191 -3.77 5.76 8.21
C GLU A 191 -4.79 6.04 7.10
N LEU A 192 -4.96 7.31 6.72
CA LEU A 192 -5.78 7.74 5.59
C LEU A 192 -4.99 8.71 4.71
N TYR A 193 -4.88 8.35 3.42
CA TYR A 193 -4.32 9.20 2.38
C TYR A 193 -5.46 9.61 1.44
N ALA A 194 -5.88 10.88 1.51
CA ALA A 194 -7.01 11.46 0.78
C ALA A 194 -6.61 12.70 -0.05
N CYS A 195 -5.31 12.90 -0.34
CA CYS A 195 -4.82 14.00 -1.15
C CYS A 195 -5.64 14.16 -2.44
N ASP A 196 -6.09 15.38 -2.75
CA ASP A 196 -6.88 15.73 -3.93
C ASP A 196 -8.20 14.94 -4.11
N ASN A 197 -8.69 14.26 -3.07
CA ASN A 197 -10.01 13.62 -3.11
C ASN A 197 -11.08 14.52 -2.48
N HIS A 198 -11.69 15.38 -3.28
CA HIS A 198 -12.72 16.32 -2.85
C HIS A 198 -14.04 15.67 -2.39
N LYS A 199 -14.21 14.34 -2.60
CA LYS A 199 -15.41 13.60 -2.21
C LYS A 199 -15.40 13.14 -0.75
N ILE A 200 -14.21 13.04 -0.15
CA ILE A 200 -14.05 12.71 1.27
C ILE A 200 -14.17 14.02 2.04
N THR A 201 -15.32 14.25 2.67
CA THR A 201 -15.64 15.50 3.39
C THR A 201 -15.83 15.28 4.89
N HIS A 202 -16.24 14.08 5.35
CA HIS A 202 -16.49 13.79 6.75
C HIS A 202 -15.68 12.59 7.21
N ILE A 203 -14.79 12.80 8.18
CA ILE A 203 -13.88 11.78 8.74
C ILE A 203 -13.81 11.84 10.27
N ASN A 204 -14.63 12.66 10.91
CA ASN A 204 -14.60 12.89 12.37
C ASN A 204 -14.86 11.64 13.23
N ASN A 205 -15.49 10.60 12.65
CA ASN A 205 -15.69 9.31 13.30
C ASN A 205 -14.47 8.38 13.24
N LEU A 206 -13.44 8.72 12.47
CA LEU A 206 -12.22 7.92 12.32
C LEU A 206 -11.20 8.25 13.44
N ILE A 207 -11.64 8.20 14.66
CA ILE A 207 -10.91 8.68 15.87
C ILE A 207 -9.59 7.95 16.15
N LYS A 208 -9.32 6.83 15.50
CA LYS A 208 -8.05 6.09 15.62
C LYS A 208 -6.96 6.55 14.67
N LEU A 209 -7.25 7.54 13.79
CA LEU A 209 -6.26 8.04 12.83
C LEU A 209 -5.03 8.59 13.55
N GLN A 210 -3.85 8.14 13.09
CA GLN A 210 -2.54 8.58 13.51
C GLN A 210 -1.80 9.29 12.37
N ILE A 211 -2.07 8.87 11.12
CA ILE A 211 -1.49 9.46 9.90
C ILE A 211 -2.63 9.92 9.01
N LEU A 212 -2.60 11.19 8.63
CA LEU A 212 -3.59 11.80 7.74
C LEU A 212 -2.91 12.66 6.68
N ASP A 213 -3.17 12.35 5.42
CA ASP A 213 -2.79 13.16 4.26
C ASP A 213 -4.06 13.74 3.62
N ILE A 214 -4.24 15.05 3.75
CA ILE A 214 -5.35 15.83 3.21
C ILE A 214 -4.87 16.98 2.32
N ARG A 215 -3.76 16.77 1.65
CA ARG A 215 -3.17 17.77 0.75
C ARG A 215 -4.10 18.17 -0.39
N GLY A 216 -3.82 19.36 -0.93
CA GLY A 216 -4.45 19.85 -2.15
C GLY A 216 -5.93 20.10 -2.00
N ASP A 217 -6.72 19.76 -3.02
CA ASP A 217 -8.17 19.93 -3.03
C ASP A 217 -8.91 18.75 -2.35
N CYS A 218 -8.47 18.38 -1.14
CA CYS A 218 -9.21 17.44 -0.31
C CYS A 218 -10.48 18.08 0.24
N GLY A 219 -11.55 17.27 0.43
CA GLY A 219 -12.84 17.76 0.93
C GLY A 219 -12.88 18.09 2.43
N VAL A 220 -11.92 17.63 3.20
CA VAL A 220 -11.83 17.76 4.67
C VAL A 220 -11.54 19.21 5.08
N ASP A 221 -12.24 19.69 6.10
CA ASP A 221 -12.06 21.01 6.72
C ASP A 221 -11.72 20.90 8.22
N ASN A 222 -11.68 22.06 8.92
CA ASN A 222 -11.33 22.14 10.35
C ASN A 222 -12.26 21.32 11.25
N GLU A 223 -13.58 21.34 11.01
CA GLU A 223 -14.57 20.69 11.88
C GLU A 223 -14.35 19.20 11.93
N GLU A 224 -13.90 18.61 10.81
CA GLU A 224 -13.64 17.19 10.69
C GLU A 224 -12.41 16.72 11.49
N LEU A 225 -11.48 17.64 11.80
CA LEU A 225 -10.28 17.31 12.58
C LEU A 225 -10.51 17.34 14.09
N LEU A 226 -11.59 17.95 14.59
CA LEU A 226 -11.81 18.21 16.01
C LEU A 226 -11.74 16.96 16.90
N GLN A 227 -12.15 15.80 16.40
CA GLN A 227 -12.14 14.54 17.16
C GLN A 227 -10.89 13.69 16.94
N LEU A 228 -9.99 14.10 15.99
CA LEU A 228 -8.86 13.29 15.56
C LEU A 228 -7.61 13.52 16.41
N THR A 229 -7.77 13.57 17.72
CA THR A 229 -6.72 13.91 18.70
C THR A 229 -5.56 12.91 18.78
N ASN A 230 -5.69 11.74 18.14
CA ASN A 230 -4.62 10.72 18.05
C ASN A 230 -3.63 10.98 16.90
N LEU A 231 -3.84 12.01 16.08
CA LEU A 231 -2.94 12.32 14.96
C LEU A 231 -1.52 12.64 15.45
N THR A 232 -0.55 11.95 14.85
CA THR A 232 0.88 12.15 15.05
C THR A 232 1.57 12.71 13.81
N ILE A 233 0.99 12.45 12.62
CA ILE A 233 1.46 12.92 11.32
C ILE A 233 0.28 13.52 10.58
N LEU A 234 0.41 14.78 10.17
CA LEU A 234 -0.56 15.47 9.32
C LEU A 234 0.18 16.13 8.15
N ASP A 235 -0.30 15.84 6.94
CA ASP A 235 0.06 16.61 5.75
C ASP A 235 -1.19 17.36 5.26
N ALA A 236 -1.18 18.68 5.42
CA ALA A 236 -2.21 19.60 4.97
C ALA A 236 -1.69 20.60 3.92
N SER A 237 -0.60 20.24 3.24
CA SER A 237 0.03 21.07 2.21
C SER A 237 -0.98 21.49 1.14
N ASN A 238 -1.00 22.76 0.78
CA ASN A 238 -1.94 23.33 -0.20
C ASN A 238 -3.44 23.18 0.14
N ASN A 239 -3.81 22.74 1.34
CA ASN A 239 -5.20 22.69 1.77
C ASN A 239 -5.63 24.02 2.42
N ILE A 240 -6.37 24.84 1.69
CA ILE A 240 -6.81 26.16 2.16
C ILE A 240 -7.95 26.11 3.18
N LYS A 241 -8.62 24.96 3.35
CA LYS A 241 -9.79 24.78 4.24
C LYS A 241 -9.39 24.57 5.69
N ILE A 242 -8.12 24.20 5.95
CA ILE A 242 -7.61 23.98 7.31
C ILE A 242 -6.92 25.25 7.77
N ALA A 243 -7.37 25.84 8.88
CA ALA A 243 -6.82 27.07 9.45
C ALA A 243 -6.33 26.96 10.89
N ASP A 244 -6.88 26.03 11.70
CA ASP A 244 -6.54 25.83 13.10
C ASP A 244 -6.48 24.35 13.45
N ILE A 245 -5.33 23.93 14.02
CA ILE A 245 -5.07 22.54 14.44
C ILE A 245 -4.47 22.48 15.86
N ASN A 246 -4.63 23.55 16.67
CA ASN A 246 -4.05 23.65 18.01
C ASN A 246 -4.49 22.51 18.95
N HIS A 247 -5.68 21.95 18.78
CA HIS A 247 -6.21 20.83 19.55
C HIS A 247 -5.49 19.48 19.28
N LEU A 248 -4.68 19.39 18.21
CA LEU A 248 -3.93 18.19 17.83
C LEU A 248 -2.60 18.08 18.59
N ALA A 249 -2.65 18.08 19.92
CA ALA A 249 -1.49 18.13 20.79
C ALA A 249 -0.49 16.97 20.63
N ASN A 250 -0.90 15.85 20.02
CA ASN A 250 -0.05 14.68 19.77
C ASN A 250 0.75 14.77 18.45
N LEU A 251 0.58 15.83 17.66
CA LEU A 251 1.31 16.00 16.39
C LEU A 251 2.83 16.09 16.63
N ARG A 252 3.57 15.31 15.84
CA ARG A 252 5.02 15.30 15.80
C ARG A 252 5.57 15.72 14.44
N TYR A 253 4.87 15.35 13.36
CA TYR A 253 5.25 15.65 11.98
C TYR A 253 4.11 16.39 11.31
N LEU A 254 4.40 17.60 10.82
CA LEU A 254 3.43 18.49 10.20
C LEU A 254 3.99 19.04 8.89
N ASP A 255 3.25 18.85 7.80
CA ASP A 255 3.55 19.48 6.52
C ASP A 255 2.45 20.49 6.17
N LEU A 256 2.84 21.75 6.00
CA LEU A 256 2.03 22.91 5.68
C LEU A 256 2.54 23.63 4.43
N CYS A 257 3.24 22.90 3.55
CA CYS A 257 3.87 23.47 2.36
C CYS A 257 2.84 24.16 1.44
N GLY A 258 3.27 25.21 0.80
CA GLY A 258 2.53 25.93 -0.24
C GLY A 258 1.37 26.78 0.30
N ASN A 259 0.28 26.85 -0.46
CA ASN A 259 -0.88 27.69 -0.12
C ASN A 259 -1.80 26.99 0.88
N CYS A 260 -1.31 26.72 2.09
CA CYS A 260 -2.10 26.18 3.18
C CYS A 260 -2.90 27.27 3.90
N GLY A 261 -4.05 26.91 4.49
CA GLY A 261 -4.89 27.85 5.28
C GLY A 261 -4.29 28.22 6.63
N ILE A 262 -3.44 27.37 7.20
CA ILE A 262 -2.87 27.49 8.55
C ILE A 262 -1.86 28.63 8.62
N SER A 263 -1.97 29.43 9.70
CA SER A 263 -1.06 30.52 10.06
C SER A 263 -0.36 30.25 11.40
N ASN A 264 0.47 31.20 11.88
CA ASN A 264 1.09 31.14 13.21
C ASN A 264 0.10 30.83 14.32
N ASN A 265 -1.09 31.43 14.30
CA ASN A 265 -2.12 31.22 15.33
C ASN A 265 -2.67 29.80 15.30
N GLY A 266 -2.79 29.18 14.13
CA GLY A 266 -3.33 27.82 13.98
C GLY A 266 -2.41 26.70 14.46
N ILE A 267 -1.15 27.02 14.83
CA ILE A 267 -0.15 26.08 15.36
C ILE A 267 0.45 26.51 16.71
N SER A 268 -0.10 27.55 17.34
CA SER A 268 0.50 28.20 18.53
C SER A 268 0.63 27.26 19.75
N GLU A 269 -0.21 26.21 19.83
CA GLU A 269 -0.24 25.26 20.95
C GLU A 269 0.49 23.93 20.63
N LEU A 270 1.08 23.78 19.45
CA LEU A 270 1.67 22.50 19.00
C LEU A 270 3.10 22.30 19.51
N THR A 271 3.33 22.39 20.80
CA THR A 271 4.67 22.34 21.42
C THR A 271 5.38 20.98 21.29
N ASN A 272 4.69 19.92 20.88
CA ASN A 272 5.25 18.57 20.71
C ASN A 272 5.80 18.30 19.29
N LEU A 273 5.73 19.27 18.37
CA LEU A 273 6.25 19.10 17.02
C LEU A 273 7.76 18.86 17.03
N VAL A 274 8.18 17.84 16.27
CA VAL A 274 9.59 17.48 16.04
C VAL A 274 10.03 17.83 14.63
N LYS A 275 9.08 17.87 13.68
CA LYS A 275 9.35 18.24 12.28
C LYS A 275 8.20 19.07 11.73
N LEU A 276 8.55 20.23 11.19
CA LEU A 276 7.65 21.12 10.46
C LEU A 276 8.21 21.41 9.08
N ASN A 277 7.43 21.18 8.03
CA ASN A 277 7.67 21.73 6.71
C ASN A 277 6.64 22.84 6.45
N ALA A 278 7.09 24.07 6.33
CA ALA A 278 6.25 25.23 5.99
C ALA A 278 6.80 25.94 4.74
N TRP A 279 7.49 25.20 3.86
CA TRP A 279 8.08 25.76 2.65
C TRP A 279 7.00 26.42 1.79
N SER A 280 7.25 27.66 1.34
CA SER A 280 6.30 28.47 0.57
C SER A 280 4.95 28.79 1.26
N ASN A 281 4.81 28.55 2.57
CA ASN A 281 3.67 29.03 3.34
C ASN A 281 3.95 30.41 3.95
N GLY A 282 3.58 31.48 3.26
CA GLY A 282 3.82 32.85 3.72
C GLY A 282 3.06 33.26 5.00
N LYS A 283 2.16 32.42 5.54
CA LYS A 283 1.41 32.67 6.79
C LYS A 283 2.15 32.17 8.03
N ILE A 284 3.16 31.32 7.87
CA ILE A 284 4.02 30.84 8.96
C ILE A 284 5.30 31.66 8.97
N THR A 285 5.38 32.63 9.89
CA THR A 285 6.48 33.59 10.01
C THR A 285 7.18 33.54 11.36
N ASN A 286 6.59 32.87 12.37
CA ASN A 286 7.15 32.73 13.71
C ASN A 286 6.88 31.33 14.26
N ILE A 287 7.94 30.61 14.62
CA ILE A 287 7.93 29.25 15.16
C ILE A 287 8.70 29.15 16.49
N ASN A 288 8.99 30.26 17.14
CA ASN A 288 9.83 30.30 18.36
C ASN A 288 9.24 29.50 19.54
N HIS A 289 7.93 29.27 19.55
CA HIS A 289 7.23 28.46 20.56
C HIS A 289 7.39 26.95 20.36
N LEU A 290 7.88 26.51 19.19
CA LEU A 290 8.06 25.10 18.86
C LEU A 290 9.43 24.61 19.29
N ALA A 291 9.62 24.45 20.61
CA ALA A 291 10.93 24.21 21.24
C ALA A 291 11.58 22.86 20.88
N ASN A 292 10.82 21.92 20.28
CA ASN A 292 11.29 20.57 19.94
C ASN A 292 11.66 20.41 18.45
N LEU A 293 11.61 21.49 17.64
CA LEU A 293 11.99 21.48 16.22
C LEU A 293 13.51 21.43 16.04
#